data_ae00af708f9580f73cc65d4c4049a8c3
#
_entry.id   ae00af708f9580f73cc65d4c4049a8c3
#
_cell.length_a   1.000
_cell.length_b   1.000
_cell.length_c   1.000
_cell.angle_alpha   90.00
_cell.angle_beta   90.00
_cell.angle_gamma   90.00
#
_symmetry.space_group_name_H-M   'P 1'
#
loop_
_entity.id
_entity.type
_entity.pdbx_description
1 polymer ?
#
loop_
_entity_poly.entity_id
_entity_poly.type
_entity_poly.pdbx_seq_one_letter_code
_entity_poly.pdbx_strand_id
1 'polypeptide(L)'
;MAKQFFGTDGIRGVPGTPPLDDATLHAVGRGVGRFLHKEHAPPRALIAMDTRESGPHMAAILAAGLRQSNVAVTFAGVLTTPGVACLVRLNDFHAGVVISASHNPFHDNGVKLFSHAGMKFPDAVEEEIESEIPAFLSAKAKSTPAPLPIDGSLHSQYLDFLRSRVLAGANLQGLRVVLDCANGAAYRLGPELFRSLGCDVVTIGTDPDGKNINAGCGSLHLEKLQQRVPAEKATLGVAFDGDADRALFVSASGKIINGDGVLLAAARFLKGAGKLPGNRVVATSMSNLGLERVLANENIALARTNVGDRYVLEEMLKSGNALGGEQSGHIIFLDDSPAGDGLLTAVKVASLVAMRGSLDALVAGLKDYPQTIVNVKVKTKPPLEKVPEVVKALREAQSALGSNGRIVLRYSGTEPLARVMVEAEHAADVERFSESIASAIRATIGT
;
A
#
# COMPACT_ATOMS: atom_id res chain seq x y z
N MET A 1 22.09 10.31 -10.95
CA MET A 1 21.43 10.22 -12.28
C MET A 1 19.95 10.02 -12.02
N ALA A 2 19.05 10.44 -12.92
CA ALA A 2 17.61 10.12 -12.73
C ALA A 2 17.46 8.61 -12.81
N LYS A 3 16.67 8.01 -11.90
CA LYS A 3 16.32 6.58 -11.93
C LYS A 3 15.71 6.21 -13.28
N GLN A 4 16.17 5.14 -13.88
CA GLN A 4 15.74 4.68 -15.20
C GLN A 4 14.79 3.48 -15.12
N PHE A 5 14.99 2.61 -14.12
CA PHE A 5 14.24 1.37 -13.92
C PHE A 5 13.35 1.43 -12.67
N PHE A 6 13.89 1.93 -11.55
CA PHE A 6 13.13 2.04 -10.31
C PHE A 6 12.26 3.30 -10.29
N GLY A 7 10.96 3.10 -10.12
CA GLY A 7 9.98 4.17 -9.85
C GLY A 7 9.84 4.44 -8.35
N THR A 8 8.73 5.06 -7.95
CA THR A 8 8.41 5.35 -6.53
C THR A 8 8.05 4.10 -5.73
N ASP A 9 7.68 2.99 -6.37
CA ASP A 9 7.26 1.74 -5.74
C ASP A 9 7.86 0.53 -6.48
N GLY A 10 9.19 0.50 -6.59
CA GLY A 10 9.93 -0.53 -7.30
C GLY A 10 9.91 -0.40 -8.82
N ILE A 11 10.22 -1.49 -9.51
CA ILE A 11 10.18 -1.58 -10.97
C ILE A 11 8.78 -2.05 -11.39
N ARG A 12 8.16 -1.40 -12.37
CA ARG A 12 6.83 -1.79 -12.89
C ARG A 12 6.80 -1.77 -14.40
N GLY A 13 5.99 -2.65 -14.99
CA GLY A 13 5.80 -2.73 -16.43
C GLY A 13 4.99 -3.95 -16.87
N VAL A 14 5.05 -4.23 -18.16
CA VAL A 14 4.45 -5.42 -18.76
C VAL A 14 5.52 -6.52 -18.84
N PRO A 15 5.30 -7.69 -18.22
CA PRO A 15 6.23 -8.82 -18.27
C PRO A 15 6.65 -9.19 -19.69
N GLY A 16 7.93 -9.52 -19.87
CA GLY A 16 8.51 -9.84 -21.19
C GLY A 16 8.94 -8.62 -22.00
N THR A 17 8.67 -7.41 -21.54
CA THR A 17 9.16 -6.16 -22.15
C THR A 17 9.99 -5.36 -21.16
N PRO A 18 11.02 -4.59 -21.60
CA PRO A 18 11.76 -3.73 -20.68
C PRO A 18 10.85 -2.78 -19.89
N PRO A 19 11.04 -2.63 -18.57
CA PRO A 19 12.14 -3.17 -17.76
C PRO A 19 11.87 -4.55 -17.11
N LEU A 20 10.83 -5.29 -17.50
CA LEU A 20 10.48 -6.60 -16.96
C LEU A 20 10.75 -7.75 -17.96
N ASP A 21 11.69 -7.57 -18.87
CA ASP A 21 12.25 -8.64 -19.70
C ASP A 21 13.27 -9.48 -18.91
N ASP A 22 13.54 -10.70 -19.39
CA ASP A 22 14.41 -11.67 -18.71
C ASP A 22 15.82 -11.13 -18.47
N ALA A 23 16.38 -10.40 -19.41
CA ALA A 23 17.73 -9.87 -19.29
C ALA A 23 17.81 -8.82 -18.17
N THR A 24 16.84 -7.91 -18.14
CA THR A 24 16.75 -6.86 -17.10
C THR A 24 16.48 -7.47 -15.73
N LEU A 25 15.52 -8.40 -15.59
CA LEU A 25 15.21 -9.07 -14.34
C LEU A 25 16.43 -9.83 -13.79
N HIS A 26 17.15 -10.54 -14.66
CA HIS A 26 18.38 -11.24 -14.27
C HIS A 26 19.46 -10.24 -13.82
N ALA A 27 19.64 -9.12 -14.51
CA ALA A 27 20.59 -8.08 -14.16
C ALA A 27 20.22 -7.42 -12.82
N VAL A 28 18.91 -7.18 -12.54
CA VAL A 28 18.42 -6.72 -11.24
C VAL A 28 18.81 -7.69 -10.14
N GLY A 29 18.56 -9.01 -10.33
CA GLY A 29 18.95 -10.03 -9.36
C GLY A 29 20.46 -10.01 -9.06
N ARG A 30 21.30 -9.84 -10.10
CA ARG A 30 22.76 -9.70 -9.94
C ARG A 30 23.15 -8.44 -9.18
N GLY A 31 22.51 -7.31 -9.50
CA GLY A 31 22.77 -6.02 -8.85
C GLY A 31 22.44 -6.08 -7.36
N VAL A 32 21.27 -6.61 -7.02
CA VAL A 32 20.88 -6.86 -5.62
C VAL A 32 21.89 -7.76 -4.91
N GLY A 33 22.26 -8.87 -5.54
CA GLY A 33 23.23 -9.80 -4.96
C GLY A 33 24.59 -9.15 -4.71
N ARG A 34 25.09 -8.35 -5.65
CA ARG A 34 26.35 -7.62 -5.50
C ARG A 34 26.29 -6.58 -4.38
N PHE A 35 25.17 -5.87 -4.27
CA PHE A 35 24.93 -4.94 -3.16
C PHE A 35 24.99 -5.69 -1.82
N LEU A 36 24.27 -6.81 -1.69
CA LEU A 36 24.21 -7.56 -0.44
C LEU A 36 25.58 -8.10 0.01
N HIS A 37 26.46 -8.47 -0.91
CA HIS A 37 27.80 -8.93 -0.58
C HIS A 37 28.72 -7.87 0.04
N LYS A 38 28.37 -6.58 -0.05
CA LYS A 38 29.14 -5.51 0.61
C LYS A 38 28.96 -5.54 2.12
N GLU A 39 27.81 -6.01 2.59
CA GLU A 39 27.42 -5.95 4.00
C GLU A 39 27.32 -7.33 4.66
N HIS A 40 27.12 -8.40 3.87
CA HIS A 40 26.77 -9.73 4.38
C HIS A 40 27.51 -10.84 3.62
N ALA A 41 28.00 -11.85 4.34
CA ALA A 41 28.63 -13.03 3.74
C ALA A 41 28.37 -14.30 4.59
N PRO A 42 27.66 -15.29 4.06
CA PRO A 42 26.94 -15.34 2.78
C PRO A 42 25.57 -14.65 2.86
N PRO A 43 25.17 -13.85 1.85
CA PRO A 43 23.88 -13.19 1.85
C PRO A 43 22.75 -14.18 1.56
N ARG A 44 21.55 -13.86 2.13
CA ARG A 44 20.32 -14.64 1.98
C ARG A 44 19.19 -13.71 1.51
N ALA A 45 18.42 -14.13 0.52
CA ALA A 45 17.27 -13.39 0.01
C ALA A 45 16.00 -14.26 0.04
N LEU A 46 14.89 -13.62 0.41
CA LEU A 46 13.54 -14.18 0.31
C LEU A 46 12.86 -13.65 -0.94
N ILE A 47 12.30 -14.52 -1.77
CA ILE A 47 11.46 -14.15 -2.92
C ILE A 47 10.03 -14.60 -2.67
N ALA A 48 9.06 -13.76 -3.00
CA ALA A 48 7.66 -14.12 -3.05
C ALA A 48 6.96 -13.39 -4.21
N MET A 49 5.73 -13.80 -4.51
CA MET A 49 4.93 -13.25 -5.60
C MET A 49 3.46 -13.18 -5.23
N ASP A 50 2.68 -12.39 -5.98
CA ASP A 50 1.22 -12.48 -6.00
C ASP A 50 0.76 -13.62 -6.93
N THR A 51 -0.51 -13.63 -7.31
CA THR A 51 -1.14 -14.71 -8.07
C THR A 51 -1.04 -14.56 -9.59
N ARG A 52 -0.35 -13.54 -10.12
CA ARG A 52 -0.22 -13.29 -11.56
C ARG A 52 0.50 -14.43 -12.27
N GLU A 53 0.02 -14.82 -13.46
CA GLU A 53 0.61 -15.93 -14.24
C GLU A 53 2.08 -15.72 -14.59
N SER A 54 2.54 -14.47 -14.71
CA SER A 54 3.94 -14.13 -14.99
C SER A 54 4.88 -14.29 -13.79
N GLY A 55 4.32 -14.36 -12.57
CA GLY A 55 5.07 -14.38 -11.31
C GLY A 55 6.13 -15.49 -11.22
N PRO A 56 5.80 -16.78 -11.48
CA PRO A 56 6.74 -17.88 -11.38
C PRO A 56 7.96 -17.74 -12.29
N HIS A 57 7.75 -17.27 -13.53
CA HIS A 57 8.85 -17.05 -14.47
C HIS A 57 9.78 -15.93 -14.01
N MET A 58 9.20 -14.79 -13.62
CA MET A 58 9.97 -13.64 -13.11
C MET A 58 10.76 -14.02 -11.85
N ALA A 59 10.16 -14.80 -10.93
CA ALA A 59 10.83 -15.29 -9.73
C ALA A 59 12.05 -16.14 -10.07
N ALA A 60 11.91 -17.06 -11.02
CA ALA A 60 13.00 -17.93 -11.45
C ALA A 60 14.17 -17.15 -12.08
N ILE A 61 13.88 -16.13 -12.89
CA ILE A 61 14.91 -15.27 -13.50
C ILE A 61 15.63 -14.43 -12.44
N LEU A 62 14.91 -13.77 -11.54
CA LEU A 62 15.49 -13.00 -10.44
C LEU A 62 16.36 -13.86 -9.53
N ALA A 63 15.86 -15.08 -9.19
CA ALA A 63 16.61 -16.04 -8.39
C ALA A 63 17.91 -16.48 -9.08
N ALA A 64 17.89 -16.67 -10.39
CA ALA A 64 19.07 -17.02 -11.15
C ALA A 64 20.12 -15.92 -11.09
N GLY A 65 19.71 -14.66 -11.22
CA GLY A 65 20.61 -13.48 -11.07
C GLY A 65 21.22 -13.39 -9.66
N LEU A 66 20.40 -13.55 -8.61
CA LEU A 66 20.84 -13.58 -7.21
C LEU A 66 21.85 -14.71 -6.97
N ARG A 67 21.54 -15.93 -7.42
CA ARG A 67 22.42 -17.10 -7.27
C ARG A 67 23.74 -16.95 -8.02
N GLN A 68 23.72 -16.31 -9.19
CA GLN A 68 24.95 -16.00 -9.93
C GLN A 68 25.87 -15.04 -9.16
N SER A 69 25.31 -14.24 -8.26
CA SER A 69 26.04 -13.41 -7.29
C SER A 69 26.20 -14.10 -5.93
N ASN A 70 26.16 -15.46 -5.86
CA ASN A 70 26.34 -16.26 -4.65
C ASN A 70 25.40 -15.91 -3.49
N VAL A 71 24.15 -15.48 -3.78
CA VAL A 71 23.11 -15.27 -2.77
C VAL A 71 22.31 -16.56 -2.59
N ALA A 72 22.12 -16.99 -1.34
CA ALA A 72 21.21 -18.08 -1.03
C ALA A 72 19.77 -17.58 -1.15
N VAL A 73 18.96 -18.23 -2.00
CA VAL A 73 17.59 -17.83 -2.30
C VAL A 73 16.60 -18.81 -1.71
N THR A 74 15.67 -18.30 -0.92
CA THR A 74 14.47 -19.00 -0.44
C THR A 74 13.25 -18.45 -1.16
N PHE A 75 12.31 -19.30 -1.56
CA PHE A 75 11.09 -18.92 -2.25
C PHE A 75 9.85 -19.29 -1.43
N ALA A 76 9.04 -18.30 -1.08
CA ALA A 76 7.83 -18.51 -0.31
C ALA A 76 6.59 -18.85 -1.18
N GLY A 77 6.72 -18.79 -2.52
CA GLY A 77 5.55 -18.93 -3.40
C GLY A 77 4.67 -17.69 -3.36
N VAL A 78 3.35 -17.89 -3.32
CA VAL A 78 2.39 -16.80 -3.20
C VAL A 78 2.31 -16.34 -1.75
N LEU A 79 2.75 -15.11 -1.50
CA LEU A 79 2.77 -14.47 -0.18
C LEU A 79 2.54 -12.97 -0.34
N THR A 80 1.91 -12.35 0.65
CA THR A 80 1.63 -10.91 0.65
C THR A 80 2.92 -10.08 0.74
N THR A 81 2.91 -8.88 0.18
CA THR A 81 4.03 -7.93 0.31
C THR A 81 4.43 -7.70 1.76
N PRO A 82 3.50 -7.39 2.70
CA PRO A 82 3.85 -7.28 4.11
C PRO A 82 4.31 -8.60 4.75
N GLY A 83 3.88 -9.74 4.26
CA GLY A 83 4.39 -11.04 4.70
C GLY A 83 5.90 -11.18 4.44
N VAL A 84 6.38 -10.72 3.28
CA VAL A 84 7.82 -10.66 2.99
C VAL A 84 8.52 -9.69 3.93
N ALA A 85 7.99 -8.46 4.11
CA ALA A 85 8.56 -7.46 5.02
C ALA A 85 8.65 -7.98 6.47
N CYS A 86 7.66 -8.77 6.92
CA CYS A 86 7.68 -9.44 8.22
C CYS A 86 8.74 -10.53 8.30
N LEU A 87 8.77 -11.43 7.33
CA LEU A 87 9.62 -12.63 7.35
C LEU A 87 11.10 -12.33 7.16
N VAL A 88 11.46 -11.26 6.44
CA VAL A 88 12.88 -10.83 6.35
C VAL A 88 13.42 -10.45 7.72
N ARG A 89 12.59 -9.86 8.58
CA ARG A 89 12.95 -9.49 9.95
C ARG A 89 13.01 -10.69 10.89
N LEU A 90 12.13 -11.67 10.68
CA LEU A 90 12.01 -12.85 11.58
C LEU A 90 13.05 -13.93 11.28
N ASN A 91 13.61 -13.99 10.07
CA ASN A 91 14.42 -15.14 9.61
C ASN A 91 15.83 -14.74 9.15
N ASP A 92 16.33 -13.58 9.52
CA ASP A 92 17.67 -13.09 9.15
C ASP A 92 17.92 -13.12 7.63
N PHE A 93 16.89 -12.86 6.82
CA PHE A 93 17.08 -12.57 5.40
C PHE A 93 17.63 -11.15 5.25
N HIS A 94 18.61 -10.98 4.39
CA HIS A 94 19.26 -9.68 4.15
C HIS A 94 18.49 -8.84 3.12
N ALA A 95 17.68 -9.49 2.27
CA ALA A 95 16.74 -8.84 1.38
C ALA A 95 15.46 -9.64 1.18
N GLY A 96 14.37 -8.93 0.92
CA GLY A 96 13.10 -9.46 0.41
C GLY A 96 12.83 -8.95 -1.00
N VAL A 97 12.38 -9.83 -1.87
CA VAL A 97 11.97 -9.51 -3.25
C VAL A 97 10.52 -9.92 -3.41
N VAL A 98 9.67 -8.97 -3.75
CA VAL A 98 8.25 -9.21 -4.02
C VAL A 98 7.95 -8.97 -5.50
N ILE A 99 7.32 -9.94 -6.13
CA ILE A 99 6.88 -9.86 -7.52
C ILE A 99 5.39 -9.58 -7.52
N SER A 100 5.02 -8.33 -7.71
CA SER A 100 3.64 -7.84 -7.73
C SER A 100 3.53 -6.44 -8.31
N ALA A 101 2.38 -6.14 -8.91
CA ALA A 101 1.97 -4.79 -9.27
C ALA A 101 0.77 -4.31 -8.41
N SER A 102 0.59 -4.86 -7.20
CA SER A 102 -0.47 -4.48 -6.24
C SER A 102 -1.85 -4.48 -6.90
N HIS A 103 -2.53 -3.34 -6.96
CA HIS A 103 -3.89 -3.17 -7.46
C HIS A 103 -4.01 -3.09 -8.99
N ASN A 104 -2.91 -3.12 -9.74
CA ASN A 104 -2.95 -3.07 -11.21
C ASN A 104 -3.61 -4.34 -11.79
N PRO A 105 -4.14 -4.28 -13.05
CA PRO A 105 -4.63 -5.45 -13.78
C PRO A 105 -3.55 -6.53 -13.94
N PHE A 106 -3.95 -7.75 -14.27
CA PHE A 106 -3.06 -8.92 -14.29
C PHE A 106 -1.91 -8.84 -15.30
N HIS A 107 -2.08 -8.09 -16.39
CA HIS A 107 -1.06 -7.94 -17.45
C HIS A 107 0.11 -7.06 -17.05
N ASP A 108 -0.02 -6.28 -15.97
CA ASP A 108 1.10 -5.57 -15.35
C ASP A 108 1.75 -6.46 -14.29
N ASN A 109 3.02 -6.22 -14.01
CA ASN A 109 3.71 -6.80 -12.86
C ASN A 109 4.78 -5.82 -12.36
N GLY A 110 5.53 -6.22 -11.32
CA GLY A 110 6.58 -5.38 -10.75
C GLY A 110 7.52 -6.16 -9.85
N VAL A 111 8.58 -5.48 -9.43
CA VAL A 111 9.55 -5.99 -8.47
C VAL A 111 9.75 -4.94 -7.39
N LYS A 112 9.46 -5.29 -6.14
CA LYS A 112 9.68 -4.47 -4.96
C LYS A 112 10.81 -5.08 -4.13
N LEU A 113 11.70 -4.25 -3.60
CA LEU A 113 12.85 -4.69 -2.81
C LEU A 113 12.72 -4.20 -1.36
N PHE A 114 12.98 -5.10 -0.42
CA PHE A 114 12.94 -4.85 1.02
C PHE A 114 14.29 -5.17 1.65
N SER A 115 14.72 -4.35 2.58
CA SER A 115 15.90 -4.57 3.41
C SER A 115 15.60 -5.57 4.54
N HIS A 116 16.63 -6.01 5.24
CA HIS A 116 16.52 -6.84 6.45
C HIS A 116 15.62 -6.21 7.55
N ALA A 117 15.48 -4.88 7.54
CA ALA A 117 14.60 -4.18 8.48
C ALA A 117 13.11 -4.25 8.09
N GLY A 118 12.75 -4.93 6.97
CA GLY A 118 11.37 -5.00 6.47
C GLY A 118 10.87 -3.69 5.86
N MET A 119 11.77 -2.78 5.53
CA MET A 119 11.48 -1.51 4.85
C MET A 119 11.94 -1.58 3.40
N LYS A 120 11.27 -0.84 2.51
CA LYS A 120 11.74 -0.68 1.13
C LYS A 120 13.17 -0.17 1.11
N PHE A 121 13.94 -0.56 0.10
CA PHE A 121 15.29 0.01 -0.04
C PHE A 121 15.24 1.53 -0.21
N PRO A 122 16.16 2.27 0.41
CA PRO A 122 16.32 3.71 0.16
C PRO A 122 16.66 4.00 -1.31
N ASP A 123 16.28 5.18 -1.81
CA ASP A 123 16.58 5.59 -3.19
C ASP A 123 18.05 5.46 -3.56
N ALA A 124 18.95 5.80 -2.63
CA ALA A 124 20.40 5.70 -2.85
C ALA A 124 20.85 4.24 -3.10
N VAL A 125 20.21 3.26 -2.44
CA VAL A 125 20.49 1.84 -2.65
C VAL A 125 19.92 1.36 -3.98
N GLU A 126 18.68 1.79 -4.32
CA GLU A 126 18.09 1.47 -5.61
C GLU A 126 18.91 2.08 -6.78
N GLU A 127 19.38 3.32 -6.64
CA GLU A 127 20.28 3.97 -7.62
C GLU A 127 21.62 3.23 -7.76
N GLU A 128 22.17 2.75 -6.65
CA GLU A 128 23.40 1.95 -6.67
C GLU A 128 23.19 0.63 -7.41
N ILE A 129 22.12 -0.11 -7.10
CA ILE A 129 21.74 -1.35 -7.81
C ILE A 129 21.52 -1.07 -9.29
N GLU A 130 20.80 0.00 -9.60
CA GLU A 130 20.48 0.41 -10.97
C GLU A 130 21.74 0.72 -11.80
N SER A 131 22.73 1.35 -11.19
CA SER A 131 23.99 1.70 -11.86
C SER A 131 24.77 0.49 -12.39
N GLU A 132 24.58 -0.69 -11.81
CA GLU A 132 25.22 -1.94 -12.20
C GLU A 132 24.51 -2.67 -13.35
N ILE A 133 23.21 -2.38 -13.57
CA ILE A 133 22.38 -3.09 -14.54
C ILE A 133 22.95 -3.02 -15.97
N PRO A 134 23.39 -1.86 -16.51
CA PRO A 134 23.91 -1.79 -17.88
C PRO A 134 25.13 -2.69 -18.12
N ALA A 135 26.01 -2.82 -17.13
CA ALA A 135 27.19 -3.69 -17.22
C ALA A 135 26.76 -5.18 -17.29
N PHE A 136 25.75 -5.56 -16.51
CA PHE A 136 25.23 -6.93 -16.54
C PHE A 136 24.47 -7.27 -17.82
N LEU A 137 23.72 -6.33 -18.38
CA LEU A 137 23.05 -6.48 -19.67
C LEU A 137 24.06 -6.70 -20.80
N SER A 138 25.18 -5.94 -20.80
CA SER A 138 26.25 -6.06 -21.80
C SER A 138 26.96 -7.41 -21.76
N ALA A 139 27.04 -8.03 -20.59
CA ALA A 139 27.73 -9.31 -20.39
C ALA A 139 26.99 -10.53 -20.96
N LYS A 140 25.76 -10.38 -21.51
CA LYS A 140 24.92 -11.43 -22.13
C LYS A 140 24.93 -12.76 -21.38
N ALA A 141 24.85 -12.72 -20.04
CA ALA A 141 24.81 -13.92 -19.23
C ALA A 141 23.57 -14.74 -19.59
N LYS A 142 23.77 -15.96 -20.08
CA LYS A 142 22.69 -16.92 -20.30
C LYS A 142 22.43 -17.61 -18.96
N SER A 143 21.29 -17.39 -18.37
CA SER A 143 20.81 -18.16 -17.24
C SER A 143 19.58 -18.95 -17.69
N THR A 144 19.56 -20.22 -17.41
CA THR A 144 18.35 -21.03 -17.59
C THR A 144 17.57 -20.96 -16.29
N PRO A 145 16.39 -20.32 -16.28
CA PRO A 145 15.57 -20.27 -15.10
C PRO A 145 15.11 -21.69 -14.73
N ALA A 146 15.20 -22.06 -13.46
CA ALA A 146 14.70 -23.31 -12.94
C ALA A 146 13.52 -23.03 -11.97
N PRO A 147 12.52 -23.91 -11.94
CA PRO A 147 11.45 -23.82 -10.95
C PRO A 147 12.02 -23.74 -9.54
N LEU A 148 11.42 -22.89 -8.70
CA LEU A 148 11.85 -22.70 -7.33
C LEU A 148 11.01 -23.58 -6.38
N PRO A 149 11.63 -24.37 -5.51
CA PRO A 149 10.90 -25.08 -4.47
C PRO A 149 10.31 -24.07 -3.47
N ILE A 150 9.06 -24.29 -3.09
CA ILE A 150 8.35 -23.42 -2.14
C ILE A 150 8.66 -23.88 -0.72
N ASP A 151 9.09 -22.96 0.13
CA ASP A 151 9.18 -23.15 1.57
C ASP A 151 7.85 -22.75 2.25
N GLY A 152 6.98 -23.74 2.41
CA GLY A 152 5.66 -23.52 3.04
C GLY A 152 5.71 -23.18 4.53
N SER A 153 6.82 -23.38 5.22
CA SER A 153 6.97 -23.05 6.65
C SER A 153 6.87 -21.55 6.90
N LEU A 154 7.25 -20.75 5.91
CA LEU A 154 7.19 -19.30 5.98
C LEU A 154 5.76 -18.75 6.10
N HIS A 155 4.80 -19.41 5.46
CA HIS A 155 3.38 -19.05 5.59
C HIS A 155 2.90 -19.21 7.04
N SER A 156 3.23 -20.32 7.68
CA SER A 156 2.86 -20.58 9.08
C SER A 156 3.48 -19.55 10.03
N GLN A 157 4.75 -19.20 9.83
CA GLN A 157 5.42 -18.18 10.64
C GLN A 157 4.75 -16.81 10.52
N TYR A 158 4.35 -16.41 9.32
CA TYR A 158 3.64 -15.15 9.13
C TYR A 158 2.24 -15.19 9.75
N LEU A 159 1.51 -16.29 9.62
CA LEU A 159 0.22 -16.47 10.28
C LEU A 159 0.34 -16.44 11.82
N ASP A 160 1.37 -17.05 12.39
CA ASP A 160 1.63 -17.01 13.84
C ASP A 160 1.93 -15.59 14.32
N PHE A 161 2.73 -14.83 13.53
CA PHE A 161 2.93 -13.42 13.79
C PHE A 161 1.59 -12.68 13.83
N LEU A 162 0.73 -12.82 12.81
CA LEU A 162 -0.56 -12.14 12.72
C LEU A 162 -1.51 -12.53 13.86
N ARG A 163 -1.58 -13.83 14.21
CA ARG A 163 -2.38 -14.32 15.36
C ARG A 163 -1.96 -13.65 16.66
N SER A 164 -0.66 -13.45 16.86
CA SER A 164 -0.13 -12.78 18.05
C SER A 164 -0.50 -11.30 18.14
N ARG A 165 -1.06 -10.71 17.07
CA ARG A 165 -1.45 -9.28 16.99
C ARG A 165 -2.91 -9.02 17.29
N VAL A 166 -3.70 -10.03 17.63
CA VAL A 166 -5.04 -9.85 18.20
C VAL A 166 -4.92 -8.97 19.44
N LEU A 167 -5.79 -7.98 19.55
CA LEU A 167 -5.74 -7.04 20.68
C LEU A 167 -6.12 -7.74 21.99
N ALA A 168 -5.41 -7.44 23.07
CA ALA A 168 -5.67 -8.00 24.37
C ALA A 168 -7.12 -7.72 24.80
N GLY A 169 -7.83 -8.76 25.22
CA GLY A 169 -9.24 -8.70 25.61
C GLY A 169 -10.23 -8.85 24.46
N ALA A 170 -9.79 -8.92 23.20
CA ALA A 170 -10.66 -9.21 22.07
C ALA A 170 -10.94 -10.73 21.97
N ASN A 171 -12.20 -11.07 21.73
CA ASN A 171 -12.61 -12.43 21.41
C ASN A 171 -13.26 -12.43 20.01
N LEU A 172 -12.61 -13.08 19.05
CA LEU A 172 -13.05 -13.15 17.67
C LEU A 172 -13.91 -14.38 17.39
N GLN A 173 -14.10 -15.27 18.37
CA GLN A 173 -14.86 -16.49 18.22
C GLN A 173 -16.30 -16.20 17.78
N GLY A 174 -16.71 -16.80 16.65
CA GLY A 174 -18.06 -16.64 16.09
C GLY A 174 -18.30 -15.30 15.39
N LEU A 175 -17.30 -14.41 15.30
CA LEU A 175 -17.42 -13.19 14.52
C LEU A 175 -17.58 -13.56 13.04
N ARG A 176 -18.71 -13.21 12.43
CA ARG A 176 -18.96 -13.48 11.01
C ARG A 176 -18.35 -12.37 10.16
N VAL A 177 -17.42 -12.76 9.27
CA VAL A 177 -16.68 -11.83 8.42
C VAL A 177 -16.79 -12.22 6.93
N VAL A 178 -16.84 -11.22 6.04
CA VAL A 178 -16.71 -11.42 4.59
C VAL A 178 -15.34 -10.90 4.18
N LEU A 179 -14.52 -11.76 3.58
CA LEU A 179 -13.19 -11.40 3.09
C LEU A 179 -13.18 -11.41 1.56
N ASP A 180 -12.87 -10.26 0.97
CA ASP A 180 -12.54 -10.14 -0.45
C ASP A 180 -11.02 -10.09 -0.61
N CYS A 181 -10.47 -11.19 -1.11
CA CYS A 181 -9.02 -11.37 -1.27
C CYS A 181 -8.51 -10.97 -2.66
N ALA A 182 -9.31 -10.29 -3.47
CA ALA A 182 -8.92 -9.77 -4.79
C ALA A 182 -8.39 -10.82 -5.78
N ASN A 183 -8.59 -12.12 -5.55
CA ASN A 183 -7.85 -13.22 -6.18
C ASN A 183 -6.32 -13.02 -6.10
N GLY A 184 -5.84 -12.27 -5.10
CA GLY A 184 -4.46 -11.86 -4.91
C GLY A 184 -3.73 -12.69 -3.85
N ALA A 185 -2.64 -12.16 -3.33
CA ALA A 185 -1.73 -12.88 -2.43
C ALA A 185 -2.37 -13.31 -1.10
N ALA A 186 -3.46 -12.63 -0.67
CA ALA A 186 -4.19 -12.97 0.55
C ALA A 186 -5.19 -14.14 0.38
N TYR A 187 -5.38 -14.71 -0.83
CA TYR A 187 -6.47 -15.64 -1.15
C TYR A 187 -6.56 -16.87 -0.24
N ARG A 188 -5.42 -17.38 0.22
CA ARG A 188 -5.33 -18.49 1.19
C ARG A 188 -5.14 -17.98 2.62
N LEU A 189 -4.18 -17.07 2.80
CA LEU A 189 -3.76 -16.60 4.12
C LEU A 189 -4.86 -15.86 4.86
N GLY A 190 -5.65 -15.02 4.18
CA GLY A 190 -6.75 -14.28 4.80
C GLY A 190 -7.80 -15.22 5.41
N PRO A 191 -8.43 -16.11 4.62
CA PRO A 191 -9.39 -17.07 5.14
C PRO A 191 -8.82 -18.03 6.21
N GLU A 192 -7.58 -18.50 6.05
CA GLU A 192 -6.91 -19.38 7.02
C GLU A 192 -6.69 -18.64 8.35
N LEU A 193 -6.19 -17.41 8.31
CA LEU A 193 -5.99 -16.58 9.49
C LEU A 193 -7.29 -16.41 10.28
N PHE A 194 -8.33 -15.91 9.65
CA PHE A 194 -9.59 -15.59 10.34
C PHE A 194 -10.30 -16.84 10.84
N ARG A 195 -10.28 -17.96 10.11
CA ARG A 195 -10.81 -19.23 10.61
C ARG A 195 -10.03 -19.73 11.82
N SER A 196 -8.69 -19.59 11.81
CA SER A 196 -7.84 -19.98 12.95
C SER A 196 -8.07 -19.12 14.19
N LEU A 197 -8.60 -17.90 14.02
CA LEU A 197 -9.02 -17.01 15.10
C LEU A 197 -10.47 -17.27 15.58
N GLY A 198 -11.13 -18.30 15.02
CA GLY A 198 -12.48 -18.70 15.39
C GLY A 198 -13.60 -17.94 14.68
N CYS A 199 -13.29 -17.15 13.65
CA CYS A 199 -14.30 -16.43 12.88
C CYS A 199 -15.10 -17.36 11.96
N ASP A 200 -16.37 -17.00 11.71
CA ASP A 200 -17.18 -17.55 10.61
C ASP A 200 -16.87 -16.75 9.33
N VAL A 201 -16.21 -17.39 8.36
CA VAL A 201 -15.60 -16.71 7.21
C VAL A 201 -16.34 -17.03 5.92
N VAL A 202 -16.88 -15.97 5.29
CA VAL A 202 -17.35 -15.98 3.91
C VAL A 202 -16.30 -15.35 3.02
N THR A 203 -16.08 -15.87 1.82
CA THR A 203 -15.01 -15.41 0.93
C THR A 203 -15.52 -14.89 -0.41
N ILE A 204 -14.80 -13.91 -0.96
CA ILE A 204 -14.89 -13.39 -2.32
C ILE A 204 -13.45 -13.32 -2.85
N GLY A 205 -13.24 -13.56 -4.16
CA GLY A 205 -11.93 -13.41 -4.77
C GLY A 205 -10.87 -14.35 -4.18
N THR A 206 -11.19 -15.64 -4.03
CA THR A 206 -10.28 -16.65 -3.47
C THR A 206 -9.99 -17.81 -4.43
N ASP A 207 -10.26 -17.63 -5.71
CA ASP A 207 -10.02 -18.63 -6.76
C ASP A 207 -9.17 -18.02 -7.90
N PRO A 208 -7.87 -17.77 -7.65
CA PRO A 208 -7.00 -17.15 -8.63
C PRO A 208 -6.69 -18.08 -9.81
N ASP A 209 -6.82 -17.58 -11.03
CA ASP A 209 -6.48 -18.27 -12.29
C ASP A 209 -5.23 -17.72 -12.99
N GLY A 210 -4.55 -16.76 -12.36
CA GLY A 210 -3.39 -16.06 -12.90
C GLY A 210 -3.72 -14.78 -13.69
N LYS A 211 -4.99 -14.57 -14.05
CA LYS A 211 -5.46 -13.44 -14.86
C LYS A 211 -6.59 -12.63 -14.23
N ASN A 212 -7.17 -13.15 -13.17
CA ASN A 212 -8.33 -12.54 -12.52
C ASN A 212 -8.01 -11.73 -11.26
N ILE A 213 -6.74 -11.49 -10.94
CA ILE A 213 -6.33 -10.64 -9.82
C ILE A 213 -6.91 -9.22 -9.99
N ASN A 214 -7.55 -8.70 -8.93
CA ASN A 214 -8.25 -7.38 -8.91
C ASN A 214 -9.42 -7.24 -9.92
N ALA A 215 -9.82 -8.29 -10.61
CA ALA A 215 -10.85 -8.20 -11.65
C ALA A 215 -12.26 -8.12 -11.04
N GLY A 216 -12.76 -6.90 -10.85
CA GLY A 216 -14.09 -6.64 -10.26
C GLY A 216 -14.23 -7.15 -8.83
N CYS A 217 -13.15 -7.15 -8.06
CA CYS A 217 -13.06 -7.52 -6.66
C CYS A 217 -11.91 -6.75 -5.98
N GLY A 218 -11.79 -6.90 -4.66
CA GLY A 218 -10.75 -6.28 -3.87
C GLY A 218 -10.96 -4.79 -3.61
N SER A 219 -9.91 -4.10 -3.15
CA SER A 219 -9.97 -2.74 -2.62
C SER A 219 -10.40 -1.66 -3.64
N LEU A 220 -10.35 -1.94 -4.93
CA LEU A 220 -10.83 -1.01 -5.97
C LEU A 220 -12.29 -1.25 -6.39
N HIS A 221 -12.90 -2.38 -6.00
CA HIS A 221 -14.24 -2.82 -6.42
C HIS A 221 -15.02 -3.36 -5.23
N LEU A 222 -15.51 -2.45 -4.39
CA LEU A 222 -16.16 -2.79 -3.13
C LEU A 222 -17.65 -3.16 -3.26
N GLU A 223 -18.24 -3.03 -4.45
CA GLU A 223 -19.69 -3.19 -4.66
C GLU A 223 -20.19 -4.57 -4.25
N LYS A 224 -19.42 -5.62 -4.61
CA LYS A 224 -19.76 -7.00 -4.22
C LYS A 224 -19.68 -7.19 -2.71
N LEU A 225 -18.65 -6.65 -2.08
CA LEU A 225 -18.46 -6.72 -0.63
C LEU A 225 -19.58 -5.96 0.10
N GLN A 226 -19.94 -4.75 -0.38
CA GLN A 226 -21.03 -3.96 0.19
C GLN A 226 -22.40 -4.69 0.17
N GLN A 227 -22.68 -5.42 -0.91
CA GLN A 227 -23.89 -6.20 -1.03
C GLN A 227 -23.84 -7.47 -0.17
N ARG A 228 -22.68 -8.12 -0.12
CA ARG A 228 -22.51 -9.41 0.54
C ARG A 228 -22.54 -9.30 2.08
N VAL A 229 -21.94 -8.25 2.65
CA VAL A 229 -21.87 -8.08 4.12
C VAL A 229 -23.25 -8.09 4.77
N PRO A 230 -24.24 -7.24 4.40
CA PRO A 230 -25.57 -7.30 4.98
C PRO A 230 -26.34 -8.57 4.58
N ALA A 231 -26.17 -9.09 3.37
CA ALA A 231 -26.84 -10.33 2.92
C ALA A 231 -26.43 -11.54 3.78
N GLU A 232 -25.17 -11.63 4.14
CA GLU A 232 -24.62 -12.67 5.02
C GLU A 232 -24.84 -12.38 6.51
N LYS A 233 -25.43 -11.22 6.86
CA LYS A 233 -25.53 -10.74 8.23
C LYS A 233 -24.15 -10.71 8.92
N ALA A 234 -23.10 -10.39 8.15
CA ALA A 234 -21.75 -10.33 8.66
C ALA A 234 -21.54 -9.06 9.48
N THR A 235 -20.73 -9.15 10.50
CA THR A 235 -20.37 -8.02 11.37
C THR A 235 -19.40 -7.07 10.67
N LEU A 236 -18.58 -7.62 9.75
CA LEU A 236 -17.48 -6.92 9.11
C LEU A 236 -17.19 -7.50 7.73
N GLY A 237 -16.97 -6.64 6.75
CA GLY A 237 -16.36 -6.96 5.48
C GLY A 237 -14.97 -6.39 5.38
N VAL A 238 -14.04 -7.10 4.74
CA VAL A 238 -12.66 -6.66 4.47
C VAL A 238 -12.33 -6.92 3.02
N ALA A 239 -11.84 -5.91 2.30
CA ALA A 239 -11.31 -6.04 0.95
C ALA A 239 -9.82 -5.70 0.93
N PHE A 240 -9.02 -6.63 0.43
CA PHE A 240 -7.59 -6.44 0.20
C PHE A 240 -7.33 -6.00 -1.24
N ASP A 241 -6.15 -5.46 -1.51
CA ASP A 241 -5.64 -5.35 -2.87
C ASP A 241 -4.78 -6.58 -3.24
N GLY A 242 -4.27 -6.61 -4.46
CA GLY A 242 -3.64 -7.80 -5.03
C GLY A 242 -2.46 -8.37 -4.23
N ASP A 243 -1.67 -7.54 -3.56
CA ASP A 243 -0.54 -7.96 -2.71
C ASP A 243 -0.79 -7.73 -1.21
N ALA A 244 -2.02 -7.31 -0.87
CA ALA A 244 -2.55 -7.18 0.47
C ALA A 244 -1.74 -6.25 1.39
N ASP A 245 -1.12 -5.21 0.85
CA ASP A 245 -0.55 -4.13 1.64
C ASP A 245 -1.62 -3.12 2.08
N ARG A 246 -2.84 -3.22 1.53
CA ARG A 246 -4.03 -2.40 1.84
C ARG A 246 -5.19 -3.25 2.30
N ALA A 247 -6.02 -2.64 3.18
CA ALA A 247 -7.32 -3.17 3.56
C ALA A 247 -8.35 -2.04 3.63
N LEU A 248 -9.49 -2.22 2.97
CA LEU A 248 -10.69 -1.40 3.10
C LEU A 248 -11.80 -2.22 3.74
N PHE A 249 -12.74 -1.55 4.38
CA PHE A 249 -13.73 -2.23 5.19
C PHE A 249 -15.15 -1.87 4.80
N VAL A 250 -16.07 -2.79 5.12
CA VAL A 250 -17.51 -2.56 5.00
C VAL A 250 -18.13 -2.93 6.35
N SER A 251 -18.90 -2.00 6.93
CA SER A 251 -19.61 -2.25 8.18
C SER A 251 -20.83 -3.14 7.97
N ALA A 252 -21.42 -3.64 9.05
CA ALA A 252 -22.65 -4.44 8.99
C ALA A 252 -23.82 -3.70 8.30
N SER A 253 -23.80 -2.36 8.31
CA SER A 253 -24.79 -1.52 7.61
C SER A 253 -24.55 -1.40 6.11
N GLY A 254 -23.44 -1.93 5.57
CA GLY A 254 -23.02 -1.77 4.18
C GLY A 254 -22.24 -0.47 3.90
N LYS A 255 -21.88 0.28 4.94
CA LYS A 255 -21.09 1.50 4.79
C LYS A 255 -19.62 1.15 4.52
N ILE A 256 -19.02 1.76 3.49
CA ILE A 256 -17.57 1.67 3.23
C ILE A 256 -16.82 2.49 4.29
N ILE A 257 -15.79 1.90 4.85
CA ILE A 257 -14.85 2.53 5.76
C ILE A 257 -13.46 2.40 5.13
N ASN A 258 -12.91 3.52 4.71
CA ASN A 258 -11.61 3.63 4.08
C ASN A 258 -10.48 3.75 5.13
N GLY A 259 -9.25 3.98 4.69
CA GLY A 259 -8.10 4.13 5.58
C GLY A 259 -8.24 5.26 6.60
N ASP A 260 -8.94 6.34 6.27
CA ASP A 260 -9.20 7.44 7.23
C ASP A 260 -10.06 6.97 8.41
N GLY A 261 -11.09 6.16 8.13
CA GLY A 261 -11.90 5.54 9.18
C GLY A 261 -11.11 4.56 10.05
N VAL A 262 -10.21 3.79 9.43
CA VAL A 262 -9.30 2.89 10.16
C VAL A 262 -8.33 3.68 11.04
N LEU A 263 -7.73 4.75 10.52
CA LEU A 263 -6.86 5.64 11.29
C LEU A 263 -7.57 6.24 12.49
N LEU A 264 -8.83 6.69 12.32
CA LEU A 264 -9.64 7.21 13.44
C LEU A 264 -9.90 6.15 14.50
N ALA A 265 -10.37 4.95 14.09
CA ALA A 265 -10.68 3.86 15.02
C ALA A 265 -9.43 3.42 15.81
N ALA A 266 -8.30 3.26 15.12
CA ALA A 266 -7.02 2.88 15.72
C ALA A 266 -6.47 3.98 16.63
N ALA A 267 -6.55 5.26 16.23
CA ALA A 267 -6.09 6.40 17.02
C ALA A 267 -6.85 6.50 18.35
N ARG A 268 -8.18 6.35 18.32
CA ARG A 268 -9.03 6.32 19.54
C ARG A 268 -8.60 5.23 20.50
N PHE A 269 -8.38 4.03 19.96
CA PHE A 269 -7.95 2.89 20.77
C PHE A 269 -6.55 3.12 21.36
N LEU A 270 -5.57 3.49 20.54
CA LEU A 270 -4.20 3.71 20.99
C LEU A 270 -4.11 4.85 22.00
N LYS A 271 -4.85 5.95 21.78
CA LYS A 271 -4.94 7.05 22.75
C LYS A 271 -5.52 6.58 24.09
N GLY A 272 -6.64 5.86 24.06
CA GLY A 272 -7.26 5.31 25.28
C GLY A 272 -6.36 4.33 26.03
N ALA A 273 -5.46 3.65 25.33
CA ALA A 273 -4.46 2.74 25.89
C ALA A 273 -3.14 3.44 26.29
N GLY A 274 -3.01 4.76 26.11
CA GLY A 274 -1.75 5.49 26.36
C GLY A 274 -0.62 5.13 25.39
N LYS A 275 -0.95 4.59 24.20
CA LYS A 275 -0.01 4.10 23.17
C LYS A 275 0.01 4.94 21.89
N LEU A 276 -0.45 6.19 21.95
CA LEU A 276 -0.39 7.13 20.84
C LEU A 276 0.58 8.27 21.17
N PRO A 277 1.88 8.14 20.88
CA PRO A 277 2.88 9.13 21.21
C PRO A 277 2.52 10.52 20.66
N GLY A 278 2.63 11.54 21.51
CA GLY A 278 2.30 12.93 21.16
C GLY A 278 0.83 13.16 20.77
N ASN A 279 -0.07 12.18 21.03
CA ASN A 279 -1.44 12.22 20.51
C ASN A 279 -1.49 12.61 19.05
N ARG A 280 -0.70 11.94 18.20
CA ARG A 280 -0.56 12.30 16.79
C ARG A 280 -0.70 11.08 15.90
N VAL A 281 -1.33 11.29 14.72
CA VAL A 281 -1.43 10.35 13.61
C VAL A 281 -0.71 10.96 12.40
N VAL A 282 -0.05 10.14 11.60
CA VAL A 282 0.57 10.55 10.34
C VAL A 282 -0.27 10.06 9.18
N ALA A 283 -0.64 10.97 8.24
CA ALA A 283 -1.35 10.58 7.04
C ALA A 283 -0.88 11.39 5.82
N THR A 284 -1.24 10.94 4.62
CA THR A 284 -0.89 11.69 3.42
C THR A 284 -1.76 12.93 3.24
N SER A 285 -1.33 13.80 2.33
CA SER A 285 -2.13 14.96 1.91
C SER A 285 -3.47 14.58 1.26
N MET A 286 -3.72 13.29 0.98
CA MET A 286 -4.99 12.82 0.42
C MET A 286 -6.03 12.45 1.47
N SER A 287 -5.64 12.25 2.73
CA SER A 287 -6.60 12.00 3.82
C SER A 287 -7.61 13.13 3.95
N ASN A 288 -8.87 12.77 4.16
CA ASN A 288 -10.00 13.70 4.13
C ASN A 288 -9.94 14.73 5.28
N LEU A 289 -10.43 15.95 5.04
CA LEU A 289 -10.53 17.02 6.04
C LEU A 289 -11.38 16.57 7.24
N GLY A 290 -12.37 15.70 7.00
CA GLY A 290 -13.21 15.13 8.05
C GLY A 290 -12.41 14.34 9.08
N LEU A 291 -11.38 13.60 8.67
CA LEU A 291 -10.47 12.93 9.60
C LEU A 291 -9.74 13.95 10.49
N GLU A 292 -9.18 15.00 9.90
CA GLU A 292 -8.46 16.04 10.65
C GLU A 292 -9.36 16.69 11.70
N ARG A 293 -10.59 17.02 11.32
CA ARG A 293 -11.55 17.68 12.23
C ARG A 293 -11.99 16.77 13.39
N VAL A 294 -12.32 15.51 13.11
CA VAL A 294 -12.75 14.59 14.17
C VAL A 294 -11.59 14.29 15.12
N LEU A 295 -10.37 14.11 14.60
CA LEU A 295 -9.18 13.93 15.44
C LEU A 295 -8.89 15.16 16.30
N ALA A 296 -8.98 16.38 15.72
CA ALA A 296 -8.76 17.63 16.46
C ALA A 296 -9.76 17.80 17.60
N ASN A 297 -11.04 17.50 17.39
CA ASN A 297 -12.07 17.52 18.43
C ASN A 297 -11.75 16.56 19.60
N GLU A 298 -10.95 15.54 19.34
CA GLU A 298 -10.51 14.56 20.34
C GLU A 298 -9.08 14.85 20.83
N ASN A 299 -8.52 16.02 20.58
CA ASN A 299 -7.14 16.40 20.92
C ASN A 299 -6.10 15.39 20.37
N ILE A 300 -6.27 14.98 19.11
CA ILE A 300 -5.32 14.20 18.35
C ILE A 300 -4.90 15.05 17.14
N ALA A 301 -3.61 15.27 16.99
CA ALA A 301 -3.06 15.99 15.84
C ALA A 301 -2.94 15.09 14.61
N LEU A 302 -3.19 15.64 13.41
CA LEU A 302 -2.90 14.98 12.15
C LEU A 302 -1.67 15.63 11.49
N ALA A 303 -0.58 14.87 11.36
CA ALA A 303 0.57 15.27 10.56
C ALA A 303 0.36 14.81 9.10
N ARG A 304 0.48 15.73 8.14
CA ARG A 304 0.30 15.42 6.72
C ARG A 304 1.63 15.34 6.01
N THR A 305 1.79 14.30 5.19
CA THR A 305 2.96 14.09 4.33
C THR A 305 2.58 14.21 2.84
N ASN A 306 3.58 14.14 1.98
CA ASN A 306 3.35 13.87 0.57
C ASN A 306 2.68 12.49 0.38
N VAL A 307 2.06 12.30 -0.79
CA VAL A 307 1.41 11.03 -1.16
C VAL A 307 2.47 9.94 -1.39
N GLY A 308 2.31 8.83 -0.70
CA GLY A 308 3.16 7.64 -0.75
C GLY A 308 3.48 7.12 0.65
N ASP A 309 3.37 5.82 0.81
CA ASP A 309 3.62 5.08 2.04
C ASP A 309 5.00 5.36 2.65
N ARG A 310 5.99 5.54 1.80
CA ARG A 310 7.35 5.89 2.19
C ARG A 310 7.42 7.20 2.98
N TYR A 311 6.73 8.25 2.52
CA TYR A 311 6.74 9.54 3.23
C TYR A 311 6.01 9.46 4.56
N VAL A 312 4.97 8.62 4.65
CA VAL A 312 4.28 8.33 5.91
C VAL A 312 5.24 7.66 6.89
N LEU A 313 5.93 6.60 6.46
CA LEU A 313 6.90 5.89 7.30
C LEU A 313 8.06 6.78 7.73
N GLU A 314 8.64 7.57 6.83
CA GLU A 314 9.73 8.50 7.12
C GLU A 314 9.32 9.52 8.21
N GLU A 315 8.12 10.10 8.11
CA GLU A 315 7.62 11.03 9.13
C GLU A 315 7.34 10.32 10.46
N MET A 316 6.78 9.10 10.43
CA MET A 316 6.55 8.29 11.62
C MET A 316 7.85 7.99 12.37
N LEU A 317 8.90 7.57 11.65
CA LEU A 317 10.21 7.27 12.23
C LEU A 317 10.87 8.53 12.80
N LYS A 318 10.79 9.66 12.08
CA LYS A 318 11.35 10.94 12.51
C LYS A 318 10.68 11.48 13.76
N SER A 319 9.36 11.34 13.86
CA SER A 319 8.55 11.93 14.94
C SER A 319 8.18 10.94 16.05
N GLY A 320 8.56 9.66 15.92
CA GLY A 320 8.25 8.61 16.90
C GLY A 320 6.77 8.25 16.97
N ASN A 321 6.01 8.42 15.87
CA ASN A 321 4.59 8.11 15.86
C ASN A 321 4.33 6.61 15.67
N ALA A 322 3.36 6.07 16.42
CA ALA A 322 3.00 4.65 16.37
C ALA A 322 2.00 4.30 15.26
N LEU A 323 1.24 5.28 14.75
CA LEU A 323 0.17 5.07 13.77
C LEU A 323 0.28 6.04 12.60
N GLY A 324 0.22 5.50 11.42
CA GLY A 324 0.13 6.29 10.19
C GLY A 324 -0.49 5.51 9.04
N GLY A 325 -0.80 6.19 7.93
CA GLY A 325 -1.34 5.51 6.78
C GLY A 325 -1.93 6.43 5.71
N GLU A 326 -2.66 5.82 4.81
CA GLU A 326 -3.28 6.46 3.66
C GLU A 326 -4.77 6.15 3.59
N GLN A 327 -5.54 7.06 3.03
CA GLN A 327 -6.97 6.86 2.74
C GLN A 327 -7.22 5.58 1.92
N SER A 328 -6.26 5.19 1.07
CA SER A 328 -6.31 3.96 0.26
C SER A 328 -6.31 2.65 1.06
N GLY A 329 -6.13 2.71 2.38
CA GLY A 329 -6.14 1.52 3.26
C GLY A 329 -4.75 0.96 3.58
N HIS A 330 -3.68 1.60 3.15
CA HIS A 330 -2.32 1.27 3.57
C HIS A 330 -2.06 1.85 4.96
N ILE A 331 -2.09 1.01 5.99
CA ILE A 331 -2.01 1.41 7.40
C ILE A 331 -0.78 0.81 8.06
N ILE A 332 -0.01 1.63 8.72
CA ILE A 332 1.22 1.27 9.43
C ILE A 332 0.97 1.34 10.94
N PHE A 333 1.09 0.21 11.61
CA PHE A 333 1.21 0.09 13.06
C PHE A 333 2.70 -0.14 13.37
N LEU A 334 3.44 0.93 13.64
CA LEU A 334 4.92 0.90 13.67
C LEU A 334 5.49 -0.04 14.72
N ASP A 335 4.82 -0.21 15.85
CA ASP A 335 5.20 -1.16 16.90
C ASP A 335 5.14 -2.63 16.42
N ASP A 336 4.33 -2.92 15.41
CA ASP A 336 4.17 -4.26 14.85
C ASP A 336 4.97 -4.43 13.55
N SER A 337 4.85 -3.48 12.63
CA SER A 337 5.49 -3.54 11.30
C SER A 337 5.80 -2.14 10.76
N PRO A 338 6.97 -1.94 10.12
CA PRO A 338 7.28 -0.71 9.40
C PRO A 338 6.62 -0.64 8.02
N ALA A 339 5.95 -1.69 7.57
CA ALA A 339 5.21 -1.74 6.32
C ALA A 339 3.71 -1.76 6.61
N GLY A 340 2.92 -1.14 5.75
CA GLY A 340 1.48 -1.33 5.76
C GLY A 340 1.13 -2.78 5.49
N ASP A 341 0.21 -3.32 6.29
CA ASP A 341 -0.17 -4.73 6.25
C ASP A 341 -1.68 -4.85 6.37
N GLY A 342 -2.32 -5.25 5.26
CA GLY A 342 -3.77 -5.38 5.19
C GLY A 342 -4.31 -6.47 6.13
N LEU A 343 -3.61 -7.61 6.24
CA LEU A 343 -4.03 -8.70 7.15
C LEU A 343 -3.86 -8.29 8.61
N LEU A 344 -2.77 -7.65 8.98
CA LEU A 344 -2.56 -7.08 10.33
C LEU A 344 -3.64 -6.04 10.65
N THR A 345 -3.89 -5.13 9.72
CA THR A 345 -4.94 -4.11 9.85
C THR A 345 -6.31 -4.75 10.05
N ALA A 346 -6.63 -5.80 9.27
CA ALA A 346 -7.87 -6.53 9.40
C ALA A 346 -8.03 -7.21 10.76
N VAL A 347 -6.97 -7.83 11.29
CA VAL A 347 -6.96 -8.42 12.65
C VAL A 347 -7.17 -7.36 13.72
N LYS A 348 -6.50 -6.20 13.60
CA LYS A 348 -6.66 -5.08 14.56
C LYS A 348 -8.09 -4.54 14.53
N VAL A 349 -8.65 -4.27 13.33
CA VAL A 349 -10.01 -3.76 13.19
C VAL A 349 -11.04 -4.78 13.68
N ALA A 350 -10.90 -6.07 13.32
CA ALA A 350 -11.78 -7.12 13.82
C ALA A 350 -11.75 -7.22 15.36
N SER A 351 -10.56 -7.07 15.96
CA SER A 351 -10.40 -7.01 17.41
C SER A 351 -11.16 -5.82 18.03
N LEU A 352 -11.05 -4.63 17.41
CA LEU A 352 -11.78 -3.45 17.87
C LEU A 352 -13.30 -3.63 17.76
N VAL A 353 -13.78 -4.22 16.68
CA VAL A 353 -15.20 -4.53 16.47
C VAL A 353 -15.69 -5.52 17.52
N ALA A 354 -14.94 -6.59 17.80
CA ALA A 354 -15.29 -7.56 18.83
C ALA A 354 -15.36 -6.93 20.23
N MET A 355 -14.51 -5.94 20.52
CA MET A 355 -14.48 -5.24 21.83
C MET A 355 -15.54 -4.14 21.96
N ARG A 356 -15.97 -3.51 20.86
CA ARG A 356 -16.80 -2.30 20.85
C ARG A 356 -18.16 -2.46 20.16
N GLY A 357 -18.39 -3.61 19.53
CA GLY A 357 -19.68 -4.02 18.97
C GLY A 357 -19.87 -3.71 17.47
N SER A 358 -19.41 -2.58 16.95
CA SER A 358 -19.59 -2.28 15.53
C SER A 358 -18.55 -1.34 14.96
N LEU A 359 -18.26 -1.51 13.65
CA LEU A 359 -17.37 -0.62 12.93
C LEU A 359 -17.95 0.79 12.77
N ASP A 360 -19.28 0.90 12.60
CA ASP A 360 -19.96 2.20 12.55
C ASP A 360 -19.77 3.02 13.84
N ALA A 361 -19.80 2.36 14.99
CA ALA A 361 -19.55 3.01 16.28
C ALA A 361 -18.09 3.46 16.44
N LEU A 362 -17.15 2.67 15.92
CA LEU A 362 -15.71 2.99 15.96
C LEU A 362 -15.38 4.26 15.17
N VAL A 363 -16.09 4.53 14.07
CA VAL A 363 -15.89 5.69 13.22
C VAL A 363 -16.94 6.79 13.40
N ALA A 364 -17.71 6.73 14.50
CA ALA A 364 -18.75 7.72 14.76
C ALA A 364 -18.16 9.15 14.78
N GLY A 365 -18.89 10.08 14.14
CA GLY A 365 -18.44 11.47 13.99
C GLY A 365 -17.53 11.75 12.79
N LEU A 366 -17.02 10.71 12.11
CA LEU A 366 -16.31 10.91 10.84
C LEU A 366 -17.32 11.30 9.76
N LYS A 367 -17.13 12.48 9.19
CA LYS A 367 -17.90 13.01 8.06
C LYS A 367 -16.96 13.15 6.88
N ASP A 368 -17.29 12.51 5.76
CA ASP A 368 -16.55 12.71 4.53
C ASP A 368 -16.92 14.07 3.91
N TYR A 369 -15.92 14.90 3.71
CA TYR A 369 -16.07 16.14 2.98
C TYR A 369 -16.01 15.86 1.49
N PRO A 370 -16.88 16.48 0.69
CA PRO A 370 -16.80 16.41 -0.77
C PRO A 370 -15.40 16.74 -1.26
N GLN A 371 -14.86 15.88 -2.13
CA GLN A 371 -13.51 16.01 -2.68
C GLN A 371 -13.54 15.65 -4.16
N THR A 372 -12.81 16.37 -4.98
CA THR A 372 -12.59 16.03 -6.39
C THR A 372 -11.13 16.20 -6.78
N ILE A 373 -10.70 15.43 -7.79
CA ILE A 373 -9.38 15.55 -8.40
C ILE A 373 -9.57 15.79 -9.88
N VAL A 374 -9.16 16.96 -10.37
CA VAL A 374 -9.13 17.28 -11.79
C VAL A 374 -7.71 17.07 -12.31
N ASN A 375 -7.57 16.17 -13.29
CA ASN A 375 -6.31 15.94 -13.99
C ASN A 375 -6.25 16.83 -15.24
N VAL A 376 -5.23 17.68 -15.34
CA VAL A 376 -5.02 18.56 -16.48
C VAL A 376 -3.75 18.16 -17.20
N LYS A 377 -3.85 17.83 -18.49
CA LYS A 377 -2.68 17.56 -19.33
C LYS A 377 -1.88 18.83 -19.52
N VAL A 378 -0.55 18.73 -19.37
CA VAL A 378 0.35 19.89 -19.45
C VAL A 378 1.48 19.65 -20.45
N LYS A 379 1.88 20.69 -21.18
CA LYS A 379 3.02 20.68 -22.12
C LYS A 379 4.36 20.74 -21.41
N THR A 380 4.39 21.50 -20.32
CA THR A 380 5.60 21.73 -19.51
C THR A 380 5.23 21.69 -18.03
N LYS A 381 6.23 21.51 -17.16
CA LYS A 381 6.05 21.45 -15.71
C LYS A 381 6.84 22.58 -15.01
N PRO A 382 6.56 23.88 -15.29
CA PRO A 382 7.17 24.96 -14.49
C PRO A 382 6.69 24.87 -13.04
N PRO A 383 7.43 25.40 -12.06
CA PRO A 383 6.92 25.53 -10.69
C PRO A 383 5.56 26.25 -10.69
N LEU A 384 4.51 25.58 -10.19
CA LEU A 384 3.12 26.09 -10.26
C LEU A 384 2.96 27.43 -9.52
N GLU A 385 3.74 27.64 -8.48
CA GLU A 385 3.83 28.90 -7.73
C GLU A 385 4.45 30.06 -8.54
N LYS A 386 4.99 29.81 -9.72
CA LYS A 386 5.54 30.81 -10.65
C LYS A 386 4.63 31.12 -11.84
N VAL A 387 3.45 30.48 -11.93
CA VAL A 387 2.46 30.71 -12.99
C VAL A 387 1.40 31.68 -12.45
N PRO A 388 1.41 32.98 -12.87
CA PRO A 388 0.62 34.01 -12.21
C PRO A 388 -0.89 33.73 -12.16
N GLU A 389 -1.47 33.23 -13.26
CA GLU A 389 -2.89 32.89 -13.36
C GLU A 389 -3.29 31.78 -12.42
N VAL A 390 -2.44 30.75 -12.29
CA VAL A 390 -2.64 29.63 -11.38
C VAL A 390 -2.54 30.11 -9.92
N VAL A 391 -1.56 30.95 -9.61
CA VAL A 391 -1.38 31.53 -8.27
C VAL A 391 -2.59 32.40 -7.91
N LYS A 392 -3.12 33.21 -8.86
CA LYS A 392 -4.32 34.02 -8.64
C LYS A 392 -5.53 33.15 -8.31
N ALA A 393 -5.84 32.14 -9.15
CA ALA A 393 -6.96 31.24 -8.94
C ALA A 393 -6.84 30.47 -7.62
N LEU A 394 -5.61 30.04 -7.28
CA LEU A 394 -5.34 29.33 -6.02
C LEU A 394 -5.61 30.24 -4.80
N ARG A 395 -5.14 31.48 -4.81
CA ARG A 395 -5.36 32.44 -3.71
C ARG A 395 -6.84 32.78 -3.53
N GLU A 396 -7.56 33.00 -4.63
CA GLU A 396 -9.01 33.26 -4.60
C GLU A 396 -9.76 32.10 -3.97
N ALA A 397 -9.45 30.87 -4.39
CA ALA A 397 -10.04 29.66 -3.83
C ALA A 397 -9.68 29.46 -2.35
N GLN A 398 -8.40 29.64 -1.97
CA GLN A 398 -7.96 29.52 -0.58
C GLN A 398 -8.63 30.56 0.33
N SER A 399 -8.75 31.81 -0.14
CA SER A 399 -9.40 32.89 0.62
C SER A 399 -10.90 32.61 0.83
N ALA A 400 -11.59 32.09 -0.19
CA ALA A 400 -13.01 31.78 -0.10
C ALA A 400 -13.30 30.53 0.76
N LEU A 401 -12.46 29.51 0.67
CA LEU A 401 -12.63 28.27 1.45
C LEU A 401 -12.23 28.45 2.93
N GLY A 402 -11.24 29.31 3.21
CA GLY A 402 -10.72 29.50 4.57
C GLY A 402 -10.36 28.19 5.24
N SER A 403 -10.86 27.98 6.47
CA SER A 403 -10.70 26.71 7.20
C SER A 403 -11.68 25.62 6.77
N ASN A 404 -12.68 25.93 5.93
CA ASN A 404 -13.75 24.99 5.52
C ASN A 404 -13.43 24.21 4.26
N GLY A 405 -12.23 24.35 3.74
CA GLY A 405 -11.78 23.59 2.59
C GLY A 405 -10.26 23.56 2.47
N ARG A 406 -9.79 22.78 1.51
CA ARG A 406 -8.39 22.53 1.28
C ARG A 406 -8.10 22.30 -0.20
N ILE A 407 -6.94 22.70 -0.63
CA ILE A 407 -6.49 22.53 -2.01
C ILE A 407 -5.12 21.86 -1.99
N VAL A 408 -4.96 20.79 -2.80
CA VAL A 408 -3.67 20.17 -3.09
C VAL A 408 -3.42 20.26 -4.59
N LEU A 409 -2.40 21.01 -4.96
CA LEU A 409 -2.00 21.22 -6.35
C LEU A 409 -0.58 20.66 -6.54
N ARG A 410 -0.43 19.70 -7.46
CA ARG A 410 0.86 19.07 -7.74
C ARG A 410 0.93 18.48 -9.15
N TYR A 411 2.13 18.26 -9.63
CA TYR A 411 2.33 17.46 -10.83
C TYR A 411 2.27 15.94 -10.53
N SER A 412 1.87 15.17 -11.53
CA SER A 412 2.11 13.72 -11.53
C SER A 412 3.60 13.44 -11.68
N GLY A 413 4.13 12.50 -10.90
CA GLY A 413 5.52 12.07 -11.01
C GLY A 413 5.82 11.35 -12.33
N THR A 414 4.87 10.57 -12.84
CA THR A 414 5.06 9.68 -14.00
C THR A 414 4.41 10.20 -15.28
N GLU A 415 3.40 11.06 -15.20
CA GLU A 415 2.59 11.51 -16.34
C GLU A 415 2.73 13.02 -16.58
N PRO A 416 2.55 13.53 -17.80
CA PRO A 416 2.50 14.96 -18.08
C PRO A 416 1.17 15.60 -17.64
N LEU A 417 0.86 15.48 -16.34
CA LEU A 417 -0.38 15.96 -15.73
C LEU A 417 -0.10 16.88 -14.54
N ALA A 418 -0.88 17.93 -14.41
CA ALA A 418 -1.12 18.64 -13.16
C ALA A 418 -2.40 18.08 -12.52
N ARG A 419 -2.36 17.81 -11.22
CA ARG A 419 -3.49 17.30 -10.44
C ARG A 419 -3.96 18.39 -9.48
N VAL A 420 -5.22 18.80 -9.65
CA VAL A 420 -5.91 19.76 -8.80
C VAL A 420 -6.89 19.01 -7.92
N MET A 421 -6.57 18.86 -6.64
CA MET A 421 -7.52 18.34 -5.66
C MET A 421 -8.10 19.51 -4.88
N VAL A 422 -9.42 19.58 -4.82
CA VAL A 422 -10.18 20.50 -3.98
C VAL A 422 -11.11 19.68 -3.09
N GLU A 423 -11.14 20.04 -1.84
CA GLU A 423 -11.98 19.47 -0.80
C GLU A 423 -12.60 20.59 0.01
N ALA A 424 -13.92 20.50 0.24
CA ALA A 424 -14.64 21.55 0.97
C ALA A 424 -15.92 21.00 1.62
N GLU A 425 -16.53 21.81 2.50
CA GLU A 425 -17.78 21.47 3.18
C GLU A 425 -18.95 21.33 2.19
N HIS A 426 -18.96 22.12 1.12
CA HIS A 426 -20.03 22.13 0.11
C HIS A 426 -19.51 21.65 -1.25
N ALA A 427 -20.23 20.72 -1.86
CA ALA A 427 -19.87 20.17 -3.18
C ALA A 427 -19.80 21.24 -4.29
N ALA A 428 -20.65 22.28 -4.21
CA ALA A 428 -20.64 23.40 -5.15
C ALA A 428 -19.32 24.18 -5.13
N ASP A 429 -18.71 24.34 -3.94
CA ASP A 429 -17.41 24.99 -3.81
C ASP A 429 -16.29 24.13 -4.37
N VAL A 430 -16.37 22.80 -4.16
CA VAL A 430 -15.42 21.83 -4.71
C VAL A 430 -15.40 21.90 -6.24
N GLU A 431 -16.57 21.86 -6.87
CA GLU A 431 -16.72 21.93 -8.32
C GLU A 431 -16.21 23.29 -8.87
N ARG A 432 -16.67 24.40 -8.29
CA ARG A 432 -16.31 25.74 -8.70
C ARG A 432 -14.80 25.99 -8.66
N PHE A 433 -14.16 25.67 -7.55
CA PHE A 433 -12.75 25.99 -7.36
C PHE A 433 -11.82 25.01 -8.06
N SER A 434 -12.19 23.73 -8.15
CA SER A 434 -11.41 22.76 -8.92
C SER A 434 -11.38 23.14 -10.41
N GLU A 435 -12.52 23.53 -10.97
CA GLU A 435 -12.59 23.93 -12.37
C GLU A 435 -11.93 25.29 -12.62
N SER A 436 -12.04 26.26 -11.70
CA SER A 436 -11.34 27.56 -11.80
C SER A 436 -9.82 27.37 -11.89
N ILE A 437 -9.24 26.56 -10.99
CA ILE A 437 -7.79 26.29 -10.98
C ILE A 437 -7.39 25.47 -12.22
N ALA A 438 -8.18 24.44 -12.57
CA ALA A 438 -7.91 23.61 -13.74
C ALA A 438 -7.94 24.44 -15.04
N SER A 439 -8.87 25.38 -15.17
CA SER A 439 -8.97 26.29 -16.32
C SER A 439 -7.77 27.23 -16.42
N ALA A 440 -7.28 27.77 -15.29
CA ALA A 440 -6.05 28.56 -15.27
C ALA A 440 -4.83 27.76 -15.75
N ILE A 441 -4.73 26.49 -15.34
CA ILE A 441 -3.66 25.58 -15.79
C ILE A 441 -3.79 25.28 -17.29
N ARG A 442 -4.99 24.97 -17.78
CA ARG A 442 -5.23 24.71 -19.22
C ARG A 442 -4.84 25.91 -20.08
N ALA A 443 -5.22 27.12 -19.65
CA ALA A 443 -4.95 28.34 -20.39
C ALA A 443 -3.46 28.72 -20.48
N THR A 444 -2.65 28.30 -19.50
CA THR A 444 -1.24 28.74 -19.40
C THR A 444 -0.25 27.67 -19.82
N ILE A 445 -0.38 26.46 -19.30
CA ILE A 445 0.57 25.37 -19.52
C ILE A 445 -0.09 24.08 -20.04
N GLY A 446 -1.40 24.10 -20.29
CA GLY A 446 -2.16 22.96 -20.80
C GLY A 446 -1.83 22.59 -22.25
N THR A 447 -2.17 21.35 -22.63
CA THR A 447 -2.05 20.84 -24.02
C THR A 447 -3.30 21.18 -24.80
#